data_65c4235a19d9b8beba25b3237276b885
#
_entry.id   65c4235a19d9b8beba25b3237276b885
#
_cell.length_a   1.000
_cell.length_b   1.000
_cell.length_c   1.000
_cell.angle_alpha   90.00
_cell.angle_beta   90.00
_cell.angle_gamma   90.00
#
_symmetry.space_group_name_H-M   'P 1'
#
loop_
_entity.id
_entity.type
_entity.pdbx_description
1 polymer ?
#
loop_
_entity_poly.entity_id
_entity_poly.type
_entity_poly.pdbx_seq_one_letter_code
_entity_poly.pdbx_strand_id
1 'polypeptide(L)'
;MKIQYASDLHLELSGNSKYVKEIPFEVTGDILVLAGDTAYLRDKNLPNSKFWKWASENYREVFLVPGNHEYYGFGDILENGDSWSREILPNVHYHQNKVVRVDDTDFILTTLWSRINPANEFTIWQGMSDFFQIRYGGKVFLPGHFNDEHEKCLAFIKKSVNSLAG
;
A
#
# COMPACT_ATOMS: atom_id res chain seq x y z
N MET A 1 8.45 -11.02 -18.87
CA MET A 1 8.51 -10.35 -17.56
C MET A 1 8.00 -11.30 -16.48
N LYS A 2 8.71 -11.38 -15.34
CA LYS A 2 8.26 -12.13 -14.14
C LYS A 2 7.92 -11.16 -13.04
N ILE A 3 6.83 -11.41 -12.32
CA ILE A 3 6.37 -10.58 -11.20
C ILE A 3 6.59 -11.37 -9.91
N GLN A 4 7.33 -10.77 -9.00
CA GLN A 4 7.46 -11.23 -7.62
C GLN A 4 6.58 -10.34 -6.73
N TYR A 5 5.93 -10.92 -5.73
CA TYR A 5 5.10 -10.14 -4.81
C TYR A 5 5.31 -10.56 -3.36
N ALA A 6 5.06 -9.63 -2.46
CA ALA A 6 5.03 -9.83 -1.01
C ALA A 6 4.08 -8.83 -0.37
N SER A 7 3.69 -9.05 0.88
CA SER A 7 2.91 -8.12 1.71
C SER A 7 3.36 -8.22 3.16
N ASP A 8 2.85 -7.32 4.01
CA ASP A 8 2.96 -7.40 5.48
C ASP A 8 4.41 -7.46 5.99
N LEU A 9 5.31 -6.69 5.38
CA LEU A 9 6.71 -6.67 5.78
C LEU A 9 6.94 -5.94 7.09
N HIS A 10 6.10 -4.95 7.39
CA HIS A 10 6.16 -4.16 8.63
C HIS A 10 7.58 -3.71 8.99
N LEU A 11 8.24 -3.02 8.06
CA LEU A 11 9.63 -2.57 8.23
C LEU A 11 9.79 -1.48 9.30
N GLU A 12 8.69 -0.91 9.77
CA GLU A 12 8.64 -0.04 10.95
C GLU A 12 8.97 -0.79 12.25
N LEU A 13 8.79 -2.11 12.27
CA LEU A 13 9.19 -2.95 13.39
C LEU A 13 10.67 -3.31 13.29
N SER A 14 11.44 -2.97 14.31
CA SER A 14 12.90 -3.16 14.30
C SER A 14 13.35 -4.60 14.07
N GLY A 15 12.58 -5.58 14.56
CA GLY A 15 12.83 -7.00 14.33
C GLY A 15 12.71 -7.39 12.86
N ASN A 16 11.63 -6.94 12.19
CA ASN A 16 11.37 -7.22 10.80
C ASN A 16 12.40 -6.54 9.89
N SER A 17 12.67 -5.25 10.16
CA SER A 17 13.67 -4.49 9.43
C SER A 17 15.07 -5.11 9.53
N LYS A 18 15.43 -5.63 10.71
CA LYS A 18 16.69 -6.38 10.91
C LYS A 18 16.68 -7.69 10.13
N TYR A 19 15.59 -8.47 10.22
CA TYR A 19 15.46 -9.75 9.52
C TYR A 19 15.63 -9.61 8.01
N VAL A 20 14.88 -8.71 7.38
CA VAL A 20 14.93 -8.49 5.92
C VAL A 20 16.30 -7.96 5.46
N LYS A 21 17.03 -7.25 6.34
CA LYS A 21 18.39 -6.81 6.06
C LYS A 21 19.40 -7.96 6.09
N GLU A 22 19.22 -8.91 7.00
CA GLU A 22 20.15 -10.04 7.19
C GLU A 22 19.84 -11.19 6.23
N ILE A 23 18.55 -11.36 5.90
CA ILE A 23 18.06 -12.41 4.99
C ILE A 23 17.17 -11.74 3.94
N PRO A 24 17.76 -11.09 2.92
CA PRO A 24 16.98 -10.47 1.85
C PRO A 24 16.21 -11.55 1.07
N PHE A 25 15.14 -11.13 0.39
CA PHE A 25 14.38 -12.03 -0.48
C PHE A 25 15.29 -12.64 -1.56
N GLU A 26 15.05 -13.89 -1.89
CA GLU A 26 15.54 -14.43 -3.15
C GLU A 26 14.89 -13.66 -4.30
N VAL A 27 15.70 -13.11 -5.19
CA VAL A 27 15.22 -12.35 -6.35
C VAL A 27 14.80 -13.33 -7.43
N THR A 28 13.50 -13.46 -7.66
CA THR A 28 12.93 -14.43 -8.63
C THR A 28 12.11 -13.74 -9.73
N GLY A 29 11.89 -12.43 -9.62
CA GLY A 29 11.12 -11.61 -10.57
C GLY A 29 11.90 -10.43 -11.12
N ASP A 30 11.41 -9.86 -12.21
CA ASP A 30 11.91 -8.62 -12.81
C ASP A 30 11.27 -7.39 -12.13
N ILE A 31 10.02 -7.54 -11.68
CA ILE A 31 9.22 -6.53 -11.01
C ILE A 31 8.87 -7.04 -9.61
N LEU A 32 9.01 -6.18 -8.59
CA LEU A 32 8.54 -6.45 -7.24
C LEU A 32 7.26 -5.67 -6.97
N VAL A 33 6.22 -6.36 -6.51
CA VAL A 33 4.96 -5.74 -6.04
C VAL A 33 4.85 -5.96 -4.54
N LEU A 34 4.76 -4.88 -3.78
CA LEU A 34 4.53 -4.91 -2.34
C LEU A 34 3.08 -4.50 -2.05
N ALA A 35 2.29 -5.49 -1.65
CA ALA A 35 0.83 -5.39 -1.56
C ALA A 35 0.36 -4.94 -0.17
N GLY A 36 0.89 -3.81 0.32
CA GLY A 36 0.49 -3.17 1.57
C GLY A 36 1.28 -3.61 2.79
N ASP A 37 1.12 -2.84 3.85
CA ASP A 37 1.70 -3.02 5.18
C ASP A 37 3.23 -3.21 5.15
N THR A 38 3.88 -2.35 4.38
CA THR A 38 5.33 -2.42 4.18
C THR A 38 6.06 -1.50 5.16
N ALA A 39 5.61 -0.25 5.33
CA ALA A 39 6.21 0.74 6.23
C ALA A 39 5.30 1.96 6.38
N TYR A 40 5.49 2.74 7.45
CA TYR A 40 4.73 3.99 7.64
C TYR A 40 5.06 5.02 6.55
N LEU A 41 4.04 5.56 5.86
CA LEU A 41 4.21 6.65 4.88
C LEU A 41 4.85 7.91 5.49
N ARG A 42 4.65 8.14 6.78
CA ARG A 42 5.19 9.30 7.50
C ARG A 42 6.65 9.14 7.94
N ASP A 43 7.26 7.97 7.73
CA ASP A 43 8.68 7.81 8.05
C ASP A 43 9.54 8.67 7.10
N LYS A 44 10.17 9.69 7.67
CA LYS A 44 11.06 10.61 6.95
C LYS A 44 12.34 9.90 6.45
N ASN A 45 12.65 8.73 6.99
CA ASN A 45 13.84 7.97 6.62
C ASN A 45 13.55 6.92 5.52
N LEU A 46 12.31 6.82 5.03
CA LEU A 46 11.96 5.86 3.96
C LEU A 46 13.01 5.80 2.86
N PRO A 47 13.41 6.92 2.19
CA PRO A 47 14.38 6.86 1.09
C PRO A 47 15.78 6.37 1.50
N ASN A 48 16.11 6.45 2.78
CA ASN A 48 17.43 6.06 3.31
C ASN A 48 17.49 4.61 3.77
N SER A 49 16.36 3.92 3.81
CA SER A 49 16.28 2.51 4.22
C SER A 49 17.14 1.63 3.31
N LYS A 50 17.89 0.71 3.91
CA LYS A 50 18.69 -0.27 3.19
C LYS A 50 17.84 -1.21 2.34
N PHE A 51 16.61 -1.49 2.77
CA PHE A 51 15.68 -2.33 2.02
C PHE A 51 15.32 -1.70 0.67
N TRP A 52 14.98 -0.40 0.64
CA TRP A 52 14.62 0.27 -0.61
C TRP A 52 15.78 0.34 -1.59
N LYS A 53 16.99 0.60 -1.08
CA LYS A 53 18.20 0.58 -1.91
C LYS A 53 18.43 -0.80 -2.51
N TRP A 54 18.35 -1.84 -1.68
CA TRP A 54 18.46 -3.22 -2.15
C TRP A 54 17.36 -3.57 -3.17
N ALA A 55 16.11 -3.21 -2.92
CA ALA A 55 15.01 -3.46 -3.85
C ALA A 55 15.22 -2.73 -5.18
N SER A 56 15.63 -1.46 -5.13
CA SER A 56 15.95 -0.66 -6.31
C SER A 56 17.09 -1.24 -7.15
N GLU A 57 18.09 -1.85 -6.52
CA GLU A 57 19.26 -2.45 -7.20
C GLU A 57 18.94 -3.82 -7.82
N ASN A 58 17.92 -4.52 -7.33
CA ASN A 58 17.65 -5.91 -7.72
C ASN A 58 16.41 -6.09 -8.60
N TYR A 59 15.53 -5.08 -8.69
CA TYR A 59 14.33 -5.12 -9.53
C TYR A 59 14.32 -3.95 -10.51
N ARG A 60 13.77 -4.18 -11.69
CA ARG A 60 13.59 -3.15 -12.71
C ARG A 60 12.61 -2.07 -12.24
N GLU A 61 11.51 -2.49 -11.61
CA GLU A 61 10.51 -1.64 -10.98
C GLU A 61 10.04 -2.25 -9.65
N VAL A 62 9.74 -1.41 -8.69
CA VAL A 62 9.15 -1.79 -7.41
C VAL A 62 7.89 -0.98 -7.20
N PHE A 63 6.75 -1.65 -7.25
CA PHE A 63 5.45 -1.04 -7.01
C PHE A 63 4.95 -1.37 -5.62
N LEU A 64 4.53 -0.34 -4.89
CA LEU A 64 3.91 -0.47 -3.60
C LEU A 64 2.47 0.05 -3.67
N VAL A 65 1.55 -0.65 -3.03
CA VAL A 65 0.25 -0.08 -2.66
C VAL A 65 0.21 0.12 -1.15
N PRO A 66 -0.42 1.17 -0.63
CA PRO A 66 -0.56 1.30 0.81
C PRO A 66 -1.52 0.24 1.36
N GLY A 67 -1.19 -0.35 2.52
CA GLY A 67 -2.14 -1.02 3.40
C GLY A 67 -2.63 -0.07 4.49
N ASN A 68 -3.23 -0.60 5.55
CA ASN A 68 -3.66 0.23 6.67
C ASN A 68 -2.48 0.75 7.51
N HIS A 69 -1.42 -0.04 7.68
CA HIS A 69 -0.22 0.35 8.45
C HIS A 69 0.53 1.53 7.84
N GLU A 70 0.48 1.73 6.55
CA GLU A 70 1.04 2.92 5.90
C GLU A 70 0.49 4.23 6.49
N TYR A 71 -0.75 4.22 6.99
CA TYR A 71 -1.42 5.38 7.60
C TYR A 71 -1.34 5.42 9.14
N TYR A 72 -0.71 4.43 9.79
CA TYR A 72 -0.56 4.44 11.25
C TYR A 72 0.30 5.62 11.72
N GLY A 73 0.17 5.95 13.01
CA GLY A 73 0.78 7.16 13.58
C GLY A 73 0.02 8.44 13.18
N PHE A 74 -1.31 8.33 13.03
CA PHE A 74 -2.22 9.41 12.67
C PHE A 74 -2.04 9.96 11.24
N GLY A 75 -1.62 9.11 10.29
CA GLY A 75 -1.68 9.41 8.87
C GLY A 75 -3.12 9.61 8.40
N ASP A 76 -3.32 10.53 7.47
CA ASP A 76 -4.64 10.84 6.94
C ASP A 76 -4.80 10.24 5.54
N ILE A 77 -5.82 9.41 5.36
CA ILE A 77 -6.09 8.74 4.08
C ILE A 77 -6.34 9.76 2.97
N LEU A 78 -6.97 10.90 3.29
CA LEU A 78 -7.31 11.93 2.32
C LEU A 78 -6.21 12.97 2.09
N GLU A 79 -5.06 12.87 2.77
CA GLU A 79 -3.97 13.87 2.68
C GLU A 79 -3.48 14.07 1.24
N ASN A 80 -3.42 12.99 0.45
CA ASN A 80 -2.94 13.02 -0.93
C ASN A 80 -4.07 12.88 -1.97
N GLY A 81 -5.33 12.90 -1.53
CA GLY A 81 -6.50 12.65 -2.37
C GLY A 81 -6.70 11.16 -2.71
N ASP A 82 -7.72 10.89 -3.55
CA ASP A 82 -8.13 9.51 -3.87
C ASP A 82 -7.17 8.77 -4.82
N SER A 83 -6.32 9.51 -5.55
CA SER A 83 -5.41 8.92 -6.56
C SER A 83 -4.07 9.65 -6.54
N TRP A 84 -3.01 8.95 -6.14
CA TRP A 84 -1.68 9.55 -5.97
C TRP A 84 -0.55 8.55 -6.25
N SER A 85 0.64 9.11 -6.49
CA SER A 85 1.91 8.37 -6.54
C SER A 85 2.95 9.09 -5.71
N ARG A 86 3.84 8.35 -5.07
CA ARG A 86 4.98 8.88 -4.32
C ARG A 86 6.24 8.10 -4.65
N GLU A 87 7.22 8.80 -5.18
CA GLU A 87 8.56 8.26 -5.41
C GLU A 87 9.31 8.12 -4.08
N ILE A 88 9.91 6.95 -3.86
CA ILE A 88 10.89 6.69 -2.80
C ILE A 88 12.30 6.72 -3.40
N LEU A 89 12.49 6.02 -4.50
CA LEU A 89 13.70 6.00 -5.35
C LEU A 89 13.24 5.99 -6.82
N PRO A 90 14.11 6.26 -7.81
CA PRO A 90 13.72 6.40 -9.22
C PRO A 90 12.89 5.26 -9.82
N ASN A 91 13.04 4.04 -9.29
CA ASN A 91 12.28 2.85 -9.71
C ASN A 91 11.50 2.21 -8.55
N VAL A 92 11.26 2.93 -7.44
CA VAL A 92 10.52 2.46 -6.26
C VAL A 92 9.41 3.46 -5.94
N HIS A 93 8.15 3.07 -6.16
CA HIS A 93 7.02 4.00 -6.08
C HIS A 93 5.84 3.41 -5.30
N TYR A 94 5.26 4.19 -4.41
CA TYR A 94 3.90 3.98 -3.96
C TYR A 94 2.89 4.46 -4.98
N HIS A 95 1.81 3.71 -5.14
CA HIS A 95 0.68 4.04 -5.98
C HIS A 95 -0.63 3.72 -5.28
N GLN A 96 -1.56 4.67 -5.29
CA GLN A 96 -2.94 4.50 -4.86
C GLN A 96 -3.87 4.89 -6.01
N ASN A 97 -4.75 3.97 -6.40
CA ASN A 97 -5.68 4.13 -7.51
C ASN A 97 -4.98 4.59 -8.81
N LYS A 98 -3.94 3.85 -9.20
CA LYS A 98 -3.17 4.07 -10.44
C LYS A 98 -3.15 2.83 -11.32
N VAL A 99 -3.18 3.06 -12.63
CA VAL A 99 -2.81 2.05 -13.63
C VAL A 99 -1.41 2.40 -14.12
N VAL A 100 -0.48 1.46 -14.01
CA VAL A 100 0.90 1.60 -14.49
C VAL A 100 1.16 0.53 -15.52
N ARG A 101 1.60 0.93 -16.72
CA ARG A 101 1.96 0.00 -17.79
C ARG A 101 3.45 -0.24 -17.82
N VAL A 102 3.82 -1.52 -17.83
CA VAL A 102 5.20 -1.96 -18.03
C VAL A 102 5.20 -3.01 -19.13
N ASP A 103 5.86 -2.71 -20.24
CA ASP A 103 5.86 -3.51 -21.47
C ASP A 103 4.40 -3.73 -21.97
N ASP A 104 3.93 -4.97 -21.96
CA ASP A 104 2.59 -5.42 -22.37
C ASP A 104 1.63 -5.68 -21.21
N THR A 105 2.04 -5.33 -19.97
CA THR A 105 1.29 -5.63 -18.75
C THR A 105 0.83 -4.36 -18.07
N ASP A 106 -0.46 -4.30 -17.73
CA ASP A 106 -1.06 -3.22 -16.96
C ASP A 106 -1.23 -3.63 -15.49
N PHE A 107 -0.64 -2.85 -14.59
CA PHE A 107 -0.76 -3.02 -13.15
C PHE A 107 -1.85 -2.08 -12.63
N ILE A 108 -2.93 -2.64 -12.10
CA ILE A 108 -3.99 -1.88 -11.42
C ILE A 108 -3.66 -1.88 -9.93
N LEU A 109 -3.17 -0.74 -9.42
CA LEU A 109 -2.59 -0.59 -8.10
C LEU A 109 -3.54 0.18 -7.18
N THR A 110 -4.03 -0.47 -6.13
CA THR A 110 -4.98 0.07 -5.14
C THR A 110 -4.95 -0.73 -3.85
N THR A 111 -5.25 -0.09 -2.72
CA THR A 111 -5.30 -0.72 -1.39
C THR A 111 -6.38 -1.79 -1.28
N LEU A 112 -7.50 -1.64 -1.96
CA LEU A 112 -8.69 -2.50 -1.86
C LEU A 112 -9.06 -2.86 -0.41
N TRP A 113 -9.48 -1.85 0.37
CA TRP A 113 -10.03 -2.03 1.70
C TRP A 113 -11.13 -3.09 1.72
N SER A 114 -11.22 -3.88 2.78
CA SER A 114 -12.31 -4.84 2.92
C SER A 114 -13.63 -4.16 3.33
N ARG A 115 -14.74 -4.87 3.22
CA ARG A 115 -16.05 -4.35 3.63
C ARG A 115 -16.44 -4.84 5.01
N ILE A 116 -16.74 -3.90 5.91
CA ILE A 116 -17.28 -4.18 7.24
C ILE A 116 -18.80 -4.35 7.14
N ASN A 117 -19.32 -5.48 7.63
CA ASN A 117 -20.76 -5.68 7.72
C ASN A 117 -21.34 -4.73 8.79
N PRO A 118 -22.41 -3.96 8.49
CA PRO A 118 -23.04 -3.06 9.45
C PRO A 118 -23.41 -3.71 10.80
N ALA A 119 -23.80 -4.98 10.79
CA ALA A 119 -24.11 -5.70 12.02
C ALA A 119 -22.91 -5.87 12.97
N ASN A 120 -21.68 -5.76 12.46
CA ASN A 120 -20.44 -5.96 13.23
C ASN A 120 -19.67 -4.64 13.46
N GLU A 121 -20.15 -3.51 12.93
CA GLU A 121 -19.40 -2.23 12.97
C GLU A 121 -18.94 -1.84 14.38
N PHE A 122 -19.81 -1.95 15.36
CA PHE A 122 -19.50 -1.57 16.74
C PHE A 122 -18.38 -2.45 17.32
N THR A 123 -18.49 -3.77 17.15
CA THR A 123 -17.48 -4.72 17.67
C THR A 123 -16.12 -4.53 16.98
N ILE A 124 -16.14 -4.35 15.66
CA ILE A 124 -14.93 -4.12 14.87
C ILE A 124 -14.31 -2.77 15.23
N TRP A 125 -15.11 -1.72 15.35
CA TRP A 125 -14.65 -0.41 15.76
C TRP A 125 -13.92 -0.42 17.11
N GLN A 126 -14.41 -1.19 18.08
CA GLN A 126 -13.78 -1.28 19.41
C GLN A 126 -12.49 -2.10 19.40
N GLY A 127 -12.35 -3.07 18.51
CA GLY A 127 -11.25 -4.04 18.51
C GLY A 127 -10.15 -3.79 17.48
N MET A 128 -10.39 -2.94 16.48
CA MET A 128 -9.46 -2.74 15.36
C MET A 128 -8.64 -1.46 15.55
N SER A 129 -7.33 -1.60 15.54
CA SER A 129 -6.39 -0.49 15.79
C SER A 129 -6.49 0.65 14.80
N ASP A 130 -6.93 0.38 13.57
CA ASP A 130 -7.08 1.35 12.48
C ASP A 130 -7.87 2.58 12.92
N PHE A 131 -8.98 2.37 13.63
CA PHE A 131 -9.87 3.45 14.07
C PHE A 131 -9.26 4.37 15.13
N PHE A 132 -8.16 3.94 15.75
CA PHE A 132 -7.41 4.72 16.75
C PHE A 132 -6.11 5.29 16.19
N GLN A 133 -5.59 4.71 15.10
CA GLN A 133 -4.28 5.05 14.54
C GLN A 133 -4.35 5.90 13.27
N ILE A 134 -5.49 5.91 12.56
CA ILE A 134 -5.65 6.54 11.26
C ILE A 134 -6.54 7.78 11.37
N ARG A 135 -6.38 8.74 10.45
CA ARG A 135 -7.24 9.92 10.27
C ARG A 135 -7.91 9.90 8.90
N TYR A 136 -9.03 10.59 8.83
CA TYR A 136 -9.82 10.74 7.61
C TYR A 136 -10.32 12.18 7.48
N GLY A 137 -9.66 12.98 6.65
CA GLY A 137 -9.93 14.40 6.50
C GLY A 137 -9.74 15.19 7.81
N GLY A 138 -8.67 14.89 8.56
CA GLY A 138 -8.36 15.48 9.87
C GLY A 138 -9.21 14.95 11.04
N LYS A 139 -10.17 14.07 10.78
CA LYS A 139 -11.08 13.49 11.79
C LYS A 139 -10.69 12.05 12.14
N VAL A 140 -11.37 11.49 13.13
CA VAL A 140 -11.25 10.06 13.49
C VAL A 140 -11.73 9.21 12.32
N PHE A 141 -10.97 8.17 12.00
CA PHE A 141 -11.38 7.14 11.04
C PHE A 141 -12.48 6.28 11.64
N LEU A 142 -13.52 5.98 10.89
CA LEU A 142 -14.71 5.25 11.36
C LEU A 142 -15.04 4.10 10.41
N PRO A 143 -15.82 3.07 10.84
CA PRO A 143 -16.25 1.97 9.98
C PRO A 143 -16.95 2.42 8.68
N GLY A 144 -17.74 3.50 8.74
CA GLY A 144 -18.34 4.08 7.53
C GLY A 144 -17.30 4.55 6.52
N HIS A 145 -16.27 5.27 6.98
CA HIS A 145 -15.15 5.72 6.11
C HIS A 145 -14.37 4.52 5.55
N PHE A 146 -14.20 3.46 6.33
CA PHE A 146 -13.55 2.23 5.89
C PHE A 146 -14.31 1.60 4.71
N ASN A 147 -15.65 1.54 4.80
CA ASN A 147 -16.51 1.06 3.74
C ASN A 147 -16.51 2.00 2.52
N ASP A 148 -16.47 3.32 2.72
CA ASP A 148 -16.37 4.31 1.63
C ASP A 148 -15.07 4.09 0.83
N GLU A 149 -13.95 3.85 1.49
CA GLU A 149 -12.68 3.54 0.82
C GLU A 149 -12.73 2.21 0.06
N HIS A 150 -13.39 1.17 0.61
CA HIS A 150 -13.65 -0.07 -0.13
C HIS A 150 -14.39 0.20 -1.43
N GLU A 151 -15.50 0.93 -1.39
CA GLU A 151 -16.32 1.21 -2.59
C GLU A 151 -15.54 2.05 -3.63
N LYS A 152 -14.74 3.04 -3.18
CA LYS A 152 -13.87 3.82 -4.08
C LYS A 152 -12.86 2.94 -4.81
N CYS A 153 -12.13 2.08 -4.07
CA CYS A 153 -11.13 1.20 -4.65
C CYS A 153 -11.76 0.19 -5.61
N LEU A 154 -12.91 -0.39 -5.24
CA LEU A 154 -13.65 -1.31 -6.10
C LEU A 154 -14.17 -0.64 -7.38
N ALA A 155 -14.66 0.60 -7.28
CA ALA A 155 -15.08 1.37 -8.45
C ALA A 155 -13.90 1.68 -9.37
N PHE A 156 -12.74 2.03 -8.79
CA PHE A 156 -11.50 2.24 -9.56
C PHE A 156 -11.09 0.97 -10.33
N ILE A 157 -11.06 -0.20 -9.68
CA ILE A 157 -10.72 -1.47 -10.33
C ILE A 157 -11.68 -1.75 -11.51
N LYS A 158 -12.99 -1.68 -11.26
CA LYS A 158 -14.01 -1.93 -12.31
C LYS A 158 -13.84 -0.99 -13.51
N LYS A 159 -13.63 0.30 -13.25
CA LYS A 159 -13.39 1.29 -14.30
C LYS A 159 -12.11 0.97 -15.09
N SER A 160 -11.03 0.65 -14.39
CA SER A 160 -9.73 0.37 -15.03
C SER A 160 -9.79 -0.89 -15.90
N VAL A 161 -10.37 -1.98 -15.40
CA VAL A 161 -10.54 -3.22 -16.18
C VAL A 161 -11.39 -2.97 -17.44
N ASN A 162 -12.50 -2.26 -17.33
CA ASN A 162 -13.35 -1.95 -18.50
C ASN A 162 -12.62 -1.07 -19.52
N SER A 163 -11.79 -0.13 -19.06
CA SER A 163 -11.00 0.76 -19.95
C SER A 163 -9.87 0.05 -20.67
N LEU A 164 -9.32 -1.05 -20.08
CA LEU A 164 -8.24 -1.84 -20.67
C LEU A 164 -8.74 -2.94 -21.61
N ALA A 165 -10.03 -3.32 -21.48
CA ALA A 165 -10.65 -4.37 -22.29
C ALA A 165 -11.24 -3.85 -23.62
N GLY A 166 -11.33 -2.54 -23.84
CA GLY A 166 -11.85 -1.86 -25.05
C GLY A 166 -10.75 -1.26 -25.87
#